data_669aabca42650287b583f8537e536f81
#
_entry.id   669aabca42650287b583f8537e536f81
#
_cell.length_a   1.000
_cell.length_b   1.000
_cell.length_c   1.000
_cell.angle_alpha   90.00
_cell.angle_beta   90.00
_cell.angle_gamma   90.00
#
_symmetry.space_group_name_H-M   'P 1'
#
loop_
_entity.id
_entity.type
_entity.pdbx_description
1 polymer ?
#
loop_
_entity_poly.entity_id
_entity_poly.type
_entity_poly.pdbx_seq_one_letter_code
_entity_poly.pdbx_strand_id
1 'polypeptide(L)' 'MSRETTEARSIARAAHADWKSHIRSCPACTAAARSRHWAELCGPGGELHKDHRAAAESLAKNRALDKLPSPDQESML' A
#
# COMPACT_ATOMS: atom_id res chain seq x y z
N MET A 1 -12.90 6.48 11.82
CA MET A 1 -11.55 6.47 11.21
C MET A 1 -10.83 7.76 11.50
N SER A 2 -9.54 7.69 11.75
CA SER A 2 -8.74 8.88 11.92
C SER A 2 -8.48 9.55 10.56
N ARG A 3 -8.15 10.84 10.60
CA ARG A 3 -7.80 11.60 9.40
C ARG A 3 -6.58 11.00 8.71
N GLU A 4 -5.61 10.52 9.50
CA GLU A 4 -4.39 9.90 9.00
C GLU A 4 -4.69 8.61 8.25
N THR A 5 -5.63 7.80 8.74
CA THR A 5 -6.05 6.59 8.05
C THR A 5 -6.73 6.92 6.72
N THR A 6 -7.54 7.98 6.68
CA THR A 6 -8.19 8.42 5.45
C THR A 6 -7.17 8.88 4.42
N GLU A 7 -6.16 9.64 4.84
CA GLU A 7 -5.08 10.08 3.96
C GLU A 7 -4.25 8.89 3.47
N ALA A 8 -3.90 7.96 4.35
CA ALA A 8 -3.15 6.76 4.00
C ALA A 8 -3.92 5.90 2.98
N ARG A 9 -5.23 5.79 3.14
CA ARG A 9 -6.09 5.06 2.19
C ARG A 9 -6.08 5.72 0.82
N SER A 10 -6.16 7.05 0.77
CA SER A 10 -6.12 7.80 -0.48
C SER A 10 -4.79 7.62 -1.20
N ILE A 11 -3.68 7.70 -0.48
CA ILE A 11 -2.34 7.49 -1.02
C ILE A 11 -2.17 6.05 -1.52
N ALA A 12 -2.64 5.07 -0.75
CA ALA A 12 -2.55 3.66 -1.13
C ALA A 12 -3.37 3.36 -2.38
N ARG A 13 -4.56 3.97 -2.51
CA ARG A 13 -5.40 3.82 -3.69
C ARG A 13 -4.74 4.39 -4.93
N ALA A 14 -4.16 5.57 -4.82
CA ALA A 14 -3.45 6.22 -5.94
C ALA A 14 -2.22 5.41 -6.36
N ALA A 15 -1.42 4.96 -5.41
CA ALA A 15 -0.24 4.14 -5.68
C ALA A 15 -0.63 2.81 -6.33
N HIS A 16 -1.71 2.19 -5.87
CA HIS A 16 -2.23 0.95 -6.45
C HIS A 16 -2.70 1.15 -7.89
N ALA A 17 -3.42 2.23 -8.16
CA ALA A 17 -3.90 2.55 -9.51
C ALA A 17 -2.73 2.77 -10.48
N ASP A 18 -1.71 3.50 -10.05
CA ASP A 18 -0.51 3.75 -10.86
C ASP A 18 0.24 2.45 -11.14
N TRP A 19 0.39 1.59 -10.14
CA TRP A 19 1.01 0.29 -10.28
C TRP A 19 0.24 -0.59 -11.26
N LYS A 20 -1.08 -0.71 -11.12
CA LYS A 20 -1.93 -1.49 -12.02
C LYS A 20 -1.86 -0.99 -13.45
N SER A 21 -1.90 0.32 -13.63
CA SER A 21 -1.80 0.94 -14.96
C SER A 21 -0.47 0.59 -15.62
N HIS A 22 0.62 0.64 -14.86
CA HIS A 22 1.95 0.32 -15.38
C HIS A 22 2.04 -1.16 -15.79
N ILE A 23 1.59 -2.09 -14.96
CA ILE A 23 1.67 -3.53 -15.30
C ILE A 23 0.83 -3.87 -16.53
N ARG A 24 -0.26 -3.17 -16.77
CA ARG A 24 -1.07 -3.39 -17.99
C ARG A 24 -0.32 -3.00 -19.26
N SER A 25 0.55 -2.01 -19.19
CA SER A 25 1.28 -1.50 -20.34
C SER A 25 2.72 -1.99 -20.45
N CYS A 26 3.21 -2.71 -19.44
CA CYS A 26 4.58 -3.22 -19.39
C CYS A 26 4.60 -4.75 -19.29
N PRO A 27 4.88 -5.48 -20.40
CA PRO A 27 4.91 -6.95 -20.36
C PRO A 27 5.92 -7.51 -19.36
N ALA A 28 7.08 -6.87 -19.22
CA ALA A 28 8.11 -7.31 -18.27
C ALA A 28 7.59 -7.27 -16.84
N CYS A 29 6.91 -6.18 -16.46
CA CYS A 29 6.33 -6.04 -15.12
C CYS A 29 5.15 -6.98 -14.92
N THR A 30 4.35 -7.23 -15.95
CA THR A 30 3.27 -8.22 -15.91
C THR A 30 3.81 -9.61 -15.58
N ALA A 31 4.86 -10.02 -16.27
CA ALA A 31 5.48 -11.32 -16.05
C ALA A 31 6.12 -11.41 -14.66
N ALA A 32 6.83 -10.38 -14.25
CA ALA A 32 7.45 -10.31 -12.93
C ALA A 32 6.40 -10.38 -11.80
N ALA A 33 5.29 -9.68 -11.95
CA ALA A 33 4.21 -9.68 -10.97
C ALA A 33 3.54 -11.06 -10.86
N ARG A 34 3.34 -11.74 -11.98
CA ARG A 34 2.74 -13.07 -12.01
C ARG A 34 3.59 -14.11 -11.29
N SER A 35 4.90 -14.05 -11.51
CA SER A 35 5.85 -15.00 -10.89
C SER A 35 6.37 -14.52 -9.55
N ARG A 36 5.96 -13.32 -9.12
CA ARG A 36 6.41 -12.68 -7.87
C ARG A 36 7.93 -12.48 -7.81
N HIS A 37 8.54 -12.28 -8.97
CA HIS A 37 9.96 -11.95 -9.08
C HIS A 37 10.13 -10.44 -9.13
N TRP A 38 9.96 -9.80 -7.98
CA TRP A 38 9.93 -8.34 -7.88
C TRP A 38 11.25 -7.66 -8.29
N ALA A 39 12.36 -8.40 -8.25
CA ALA A 39 13.65 -7.90 -8.69
C ALA A 39 13.75 -7.74 -10.22
N GLU A 40 12.85 -8.39 -10.96
CA GLU A 40 12.82 -8.34 -12.44
C GLU A 40 11.97 -7.22 -12.99
N LEU A 41 11.37 -6.40 -12.12
CA LEU A 41 10.60 -5.25 -12.55
C LEU A 41 11.50 -4.23 -13.27
N CYS A 42 10.93 -3.55 -14.27
CA CYS A 42 11.66 -2.45 -14.91
C CYS A 42 11.89 -1.30 -13.92
N GLY A 43 12.79 -0.36 -14.25
CA GLY A 43 13.10 0.75 -13.36
C GLY A 43 11.87 1.50 -12.83
N PRO A 44 11.02 2.04 -13.71
CA PRO A 44 9.78 2.71 -13.28
C PRO A 44 8.83 1.77 -12.54
N GLY A 45 8.71 0.51 -12.99
CA GLY A 45 7.88 -0.48 -12.34
C GLY A 45 8.33 -0.81 -10.93
N GLY A 46 9.63 -0.92 -10.72
CA GLY A 46 10.21 -1.15 -9.40
C GLY A 46 9.89 -0.02 -8.43
N GLU A 47 9.98 1.22 -8.88
CA GLU A 47 9.63 2.39 -8.07
C GLU A 47 8.14 2.41 -7.71
N LEU A 48 7.27 2.15 -8.67
CA LEU A 48 5.83 2.10 -8.44
C LEU A 48 5.45 0.98 -7.46
N HIS A 49 6.07 -0.18 -7.59
CA HIS A 49 5.84 -1.30 -6.68
C HIS A 49 6.30 -0.97 -5.27
N LYS A 50 7.45 -0.33 -5.13
CA LYS A 50 7.98 0.11 -3.85
C LYS A 50 7.03 1.09 -3.16
N ASP A 51 6.55 2.08 -3.89
CA ASP A 51 5.59 3.06 -3.39
C ASP A 51 4.28 2.40 -2.99
N HIS A 52 3.78 1.48 -3.80
CA HIS A 52 2.58 0.71 -3.52
C HIS A 52 2.71 -0.09 -2.23
N ARG A 53 3.83 -0.78 -2.05
CA ARG A 53 4.09 -1.56 -0.82
C ARG A 53 4.18 -0.66 0.41
N ALA A 54 4.92 0.43 0.31
CA ALA A 54 5.07 1.37 1.42
C ALA A 54 3.72 1.96 1.84
N ALA A 55 2.90 2.34 0.86
CA ALA A 55 1.57 2.89 1.13
C ALA A 55 0.65 1.85 1.76
N ALA A 56 0.70 0.60 1.30
CA ALA A 56 -0.10 -0.49 1.86
C ALA A 56 0.30 -0.81 3.30
N GLU A 57 1.60 -0.82 3.59
CA GLU A 57 2.11 -1.04 4.95
C GLU A 57 1.68 0.09 5.89
N SER A 58 1.78 1.33 5.42
CA SER A 58 1.35 2.50 6.19
C SER A 58 -0.14 2.45 6.51
N LEU A 59 -0.97 2.08 5.53
CA LEU A 59 -2.40 1.93 5.72
C LEU A 59 -2.72 0.82 6.72
N ALA A 60 -2.04 -0.32 6.63
CA ALA A 60 -2.23 -1.43 7.55
C ALA A 60 -1.86 -1.03 8.99
N LYS A 61 -0.77 -0.29 9.17
CA LYS A 61 -0.37 0.25 10.47
C LYS A 61 -1.44 1.17 11.05
N ASN A 62 -1.93 2.11 10.26
CA ASN A 62 -2.94 3.06 10.71
C ASN A 62 -4.25 2.37 11.08
N ARG A 63 -4.65 1.37 10.31
CA ARG A 63 -5.83 0.55 10.62
C ARG A 63 -5.67 -0.21 11.92
N ALA A 64 -4.50 -0.77 12.15
CA ALA A 64 -4.21 -1.48 13.40
C ALA A 64 -4.29 -0.54 14.60
N LEU A 65 -3.72 0.68 14.47
CA LEU A 65 -3.78 1.69 15.52
C LEU A 65 -5.22 2.14 15.80
N ASP A 66 -6.04 2.28 14.77
CA ASP A 66 -7.45 2.66 14.93
C ASP A 66 -8.26 1.59 15.63
N LYS A 67 -7.86 0.33 15.53
CA LYS A 67 -8.55 -0.80 16.19
C LYS A 67 -8.12 -0.98 17.64
N LEU A 68 -7.01 -0.39 18.06
CA LEU A 68 -6.57 -0.49 19.43
C LEU A 68 -7.47 0.34 20.34
N PRO A 69 -7.86 -0.19 21.52
CA PRO A 69 -8.64 0.61 22.46
C PRO A 69 -7.80 1.79 22.97
N SER A 70 -8.45 2.94 23.12
CA SER A 70 -7.76 4.10 23.67
C SER A 70 -7.51 3.88 25.16
N PRO A 71 -6.49 4.55 25.76
CA PRO A 71 -6.27 4.47 27.20
C PRO A 71 -7.51 4.86 28.03
N ASP A 72 -8.29 5.80 27.51
CA ASP A 72 -9.52 6.23 28.17
C ASP A 72 -10.56 5.13 28.21
N GLN A 73 -10.67 4.34 27.17
CA GLN A 73 -11.58 3.19 27.13
C GLN A 73 -11.14 2.08 28.06
N GLU A 74 -9.85 1.85 28.18
CA GLU A 74 -9.30 0.88 29.11
C GLU A 74 -9.58 1.25 30.55
N SER A 75 -9.48 2.52 30.88
CA SER A 75 -9.72 2.99 32.23
C SER A 75 -11.19 2.87 32.67
N MET A 76 -12.08 2.70 31.71
CA MET A 76 -13.51 2.51 31.99
C MET A 76 -13.88 1.04 32.26
N LEU A 77 -12.98 0.15 32.01
CA LEU A 77 -13.19 -1.27 32.25
C LEU A 77 -12.71 -1.65 33.64
#